data_ec15cd370cf81cd2b564e8615270b643
#
_entry.id   ec15cd370cf81cd2b564e8615270b643
#
_cell.length_a   1.000
_cell.length_b   1.000
_cell.length_c   1.000
_cell.angle_alpha   90.00
_cell.angle_beta   90.00
_cell.angle_gamma   90.00
#
_symmetry.space_group_name_H-M   'P 1'
#
loop_
_entity.id
_entity.type
_entity.pdbx_description
1 polymer ?
#
loop_
_entity_poly.entity_id
_entity_poly.type
_entity_poly.pdbx_seq_one_letter_code
_entity_poly.pdbx_strand_id
1 'polypeptide(L)'
;MKSTILALAALACSFSAMASMTASQSMDQFCADRSDLTSVKELTSNSSNMMAFQNRGGLGGGGVCWWHSRMQRNALYLTIYKPAEARPSAEEAAIIVAKIRDGKEIITIPGYRNFAEFSTKHQSQIQRELEKWQKGEGILKASWVIGLKGESTVGASELKIMMDELYKYVVVDGNIAYQKLQIKGITAHAWLVVNMKKNNNGYDLQVIDSNFPSWTKIYKYTEGMTSFNHDYYGNFTPYLERTGEMEKLALTVLKKCNPDEYESRKKKARAIEEKENKARNENNNG
;
A
#
# COMPACT_ATOMS: atom_id res chain seq x y z
N MET A 1 47.31 -43.00 -34.55
CA MET A 1 47.08 -42.10 -33.42
C MET A 1 46.00 -41.11 -33.85
N LYS A 2 44.79 -41.29 -33.32
CA LYS A 2 43.63 -40.40 -33.60
C LYS A 2 43.39 -39.52 -32.38
N SER A 3 43.63 -38.21 -32.50
CA SER A 3 43.41 -37.23 -31.45
C SER A 3 41.93 -36.80 -31.49
N THR A 4 41.21 -37.09 -30.42
CA THR A 4 39.82 -36.66 -30.24
C THR A 4 39.84 -35.33 -29.48
N ILE A 5 39.42 -34.26 -30.14
CA ILE A 5 39.25 -32.94 -29.51
C ILE A 5 37.91 -32.91 -28.83
N LEU A 6 37.89 -32.86 -27.50
CA LEU A 6 36.67 -32.60 -26.71
C LEU A 6 36.41 -31.10 -26.72
N ALA A 7 35.31 -30.70 -27.38
CA ALA A 7 34.80 -29.33 -27.27
C ALA A 7 33.95 -29.21 -25.99
N LEU A 8 34.42 -28.46 -25.00
CA LEU A 8 33.68 -28.05 -23.82
C LEU A 8 32.75 -26.89 -24.24
N ALA A 9 31.46 -27.14 -24.36
CA ALA A 9 30.47 -26.07 -24.49
C ALA A 9 30.21 -25.50 -23.09
N ALA A 10 30.74 -24.31 -22.84
CA ALA A 10 30.39 -23.53 -21.64
C ALA A 10 28.98 -22.96 -21.81
N LEU A 11 28.01 -23.53 -21.11
CA LEU A 11 26.68 -22.92 -20.94
C LEU A 11 26.85 -21.68 -20.05
N ALA A 12 26.91 -20.52 -20.66
CA ALA A 12 26.78 -19.25 -19.95
C ALA A 12 25.30 -19.11 -19.52
N CYS A 13 24.98 -19.51 -18.28
CA CYS A 13 23.75 -19.10 -17.63
C CYS A 13 23.79 -17.59 -17.45
N SER A 14 23.15 -16.88 -18.36
CA SER A 14 22.86 -15.46 -18.19
C SER A 14 21.88 -15.32 -17.02
N PHE A 15 22.37 -15.14 -15.81
CA PHE A 15 21.59 -14.58 -14.73
C PHE A 15 21.27 -13.15 -15.15
N SER A 16 20.11 -12.93 -15.72
CA SER A 16 19.51 -11.60 -15.78
C SER A 16 19.29 -11.20 -14.33
N ALA A 17 20.23 -10.43 -13.76
CA ALA A 17 20.00 -9.72 -12.52
C ALA A 17 18.73 -8.87 -12.79
N MET A 18 17.59 -9.26 -12.23
CA MET A 18 16.41 -8.40 -12.21
C MET A 18 16.85 -7.12 -11.52
N ALA A 19 17.03 -6.06 -12.27
CA ALA A 19 17.35 -4.76 -11.73
C ALA A 19 16.20 -4.42 -10.80
N SER A 20 16.49 -4.29 -9.51
CA SER A 20 15.49 -3.88 -8.51
C SER A 20 14.85 -2.60 -8.99
N MET A 21 13.52 -2.60 -9.14
CA MET A 21 12.79 -1.50 -9.73
C MET A 21 12.97 -0.23 -8.90
N THR A 22 13.59 0.77 -9.48
CA THR A 22 13.84 2.06 -8.83
C THR A 22 12.56 2.90 -8.86
N ALA A 23 12.43 3.83 -7.91
CA ALA A 23 11.34 4.79 -7.91
C ALA A 23 11.29 5.59 -9.23
N SER A 24 10.08 5.87 -9.71
CA SER A 24 9.85 6.57 -10.98
C SER A 24 10.49 7.98 -10.98
N GLN A 25 11.23 8.31 -12.02
CA GLN A 25 11.94 9.60 -12.16
C GLN A 25 11.39 10.51 -13.27
N SER A 26 10.46 10.00 -14.07
CA SER A 26 9.73 10.77 -15.09
C SER A 26 8.25 10.46 -15.03
N MET A 27 7.43 11.33 -15.66
CA MET A 27 6.00 11.09 -15.77
C MET A 27 5.70 9.84 -16.62
N ASP A 28 6.44 9.64 -17.72
CA ASP A 28 6.24 8.49 -18.59
C ASP A 28 6.57 7.18 -17.87
N GLN A 29 7.71 7.15 -17.16
CA GLN A 29 8.07 6.02 -16.31
C GLN A 29 7.01 5.79 -15.22
N PHE A 30 6.56 6.86 -14.55
CA PHE A 30 5.53 6.78 -13.53
C PHE A 30 4.24 6.15 -14.07
N CYS A 31 3.79 6.57 -15.24
CA CYS A 31 2.58 6.03 -15.85
C CYS A 31 2.76 4.57 -16.30
N ALA A 32 3.90 4.22 -16.87
CA ALA A 32 4.22 2.84 -17.22
C ALA A 32 4.23 1.94 -15.98
N ASP A 33 4.91 2.36 -14.90
CA ASP A 33 5.02 1.61 -13.64
C ASP A 33 3.66 1.38 -12.96
N ARG A 34 2.63 2.21 -13.19
CA ARG A 34 1.30 2.08 -12.58
C ARG A 34 0.27 1.43 -13.51
N SER A 35 0.58 1.25 -14.78
CA SER A 35 -0.28 0.53 -15.72
C SER A 35 -0.07 -0.99 -15.67
N ASP A 36 1.07 -1.45 -15.14
CA ASP A 36 1.41 -2.85 -15.00
C ASP A 36 1.43 -3.29 -13.53
N LEU A 37 0.62 -4.29 -13.20
CA LEU A 37 0.51 -4.84 -11.84
C LEU A 37 1.81 -5.46 -11.33
N THR A 38 2.63 -6.03 -12.22
CA THR A 38 3.92 -6.61 -11.85
C THR A 38 4.86 -5.50 -11.40
N SER A 39 4.92 -4.41 -12.15
CA SER A 39 5.72 -3.24 -11.82
C SER A 39 5.31 -2.60 -10.49
N VAL A 40 4.01 -2.49 -10.20
CA VAL A 40 3.54 -2.01 -8.90
C VAL A 40 4.01 -2.91 -7.77
N LYS A 41 3.95 -4.24 -7.91
CA LYS A 41 4.42 -5.19 -6.90
C LYS A 41 5.92 -5.11 -6.67
N GLU A 42 6.71 -4.99 -7.73
CA GLU A 42 8.17 -4.85 -7.63
C GLU A 42 8.54 -3.52 -6.94
N LEU A 43 7.89 -2.42 -7.33
CA LEU A 43 8.08 -1.12 -6.72
C LEU A 43 7.78 -1.14 -5.21
N THR A 44 6.68 -1.78 -4.81
CA THR A 44 6.25 -1.88 -3.41
C THR A 44 7.07 -2.86 -2.58
N SER A 45 7.81 -3.76 -3.22
CA SER A 45 8.69 -4.73 -2.55
C SER A 45 10.10 -4.21 -2.33
N ASN A 46 10.47 -3.09 -2.95
CA ASN A 46 11.80 -2.51 -2.83
C ASN A 46 11.90 -1.62 -1.57
N SER A 47 12.81 -1.96 -0.67
CA SER A 47 13.02 -1.22 0.58
C SER A 47 13.40 0.26 0.39
N SER A 48 14.01 0.63 -0.73
CA SER A 48 14.32 2.03 -1.05
C SER A 48 13.06 2.90 -1.25
N ASN A 49 11.92 2.28 -1.57
CA ASN A 49 10.65 2.96 -1.74
C ASN A 49 9.82 2.99 -0.44
N MET A 50 10.36 2.46 0.66
CA MET A 50 9.69 2.42 1.95
C MET A 50 10.11 3.60 2.84
N MET A 51 9.27 3.93 3.84
CA MET A 51 9.59 4.90 4.87
C MET A 51 10.78 4.40 5.71
N ALA A 52 11.79 5.24 5.92
CA ALA A 52 13.06 4.84 6.54
C ALA A 52 13.01 4.74 8.07
N PHE A 53 11.89 5.10 8.71
CA PHE A 53 11.75 5.07 10.16
C PHE A 53 10.48 4.34 10.61
N GLN A 54 10.57 3.77 11.81
CA GLN A 54 9.49 3.00 12.42
C GLN A 54 8.34 3.89 12.90
N ASN A 55 7.16 3.29 13.02
CA ASN A 55 6.03 3.83 13.73
C ASN A 55 6.39 4.16 15.18
N ARG A 56 6.34 5.45 15.55
CA ARG A 56 6.67 5.97 16.90
C ARG A 56 5.80 7.17 17.21
N GLY A 57 5.85 7.59 18.49
CA GLY A 57 5.18 8.81 18.95
C GLY A 57 3.65 8.68 18.99
N GLY A 58 2.98 9.78 18.68
CA GLY A 58 1.52 9.84 18.74
C GLY A 58 0.98 10.02 20.15
N LEU A 59 -0.33 9.93 20.28
CA LEU A 59 -1.05 10.13 21.54
C LEU A 59 -0.69 9.04 22.55
N GLY A 60 -0.23 9.48 23.74
CA GLY A 60 0.16 8.57 24.80
C GLY A 60 1.34 7.66 24.47
N GLY A 61 2.10 7.95 23.40
CA GLY A 61 3.19 7.09 22.93
C GLY A 61 2.72 5.80 22.24
N GLY A 62 1.42 5.67 21.95
CA GLY A 62 0.81 4.44 21.38
C GLY A 62 1.08 4.20 19.89
N GLY A 63 1.91 5.07 19.25
CA GLY A 63 2.24 4.97 17.84
C GLY A 63 1.24 5.65 16.90
N VAL A 64 1.63 5.75 15.64
CA VAL A 64 0.84 6.33 14.55
C VAL A 64 0.66 5.34 13.39
N CYS A 65 0.65 4.04 13.67
CA CYS A 65 0.70 2.95 12.71
C CYS A 65 -0.32 3.07 11.56
N TRP A 66 -1.53 3.48 11.85
CA TRP A 66 -2.59 3.63 10.84
C TRP A 66 -2.28 4.72 9.83
N TRP A 67 -1.80 5.86 10.30
CA TRP A 67 -1.43 7.01 9.46
C TRP A 67 -0.10 6.77 8.77
N HIS A 68 0.84 6.11 9.45
CA HIS A 68 2.12 5.70 8.88
C HIS A 68 1.93 4.76 7.67
N SER A 69 1.14 3.70 7.81
CA SER A 69 0.84 2.78 6.72
C SER A 69 0.11 3.48 5.56
N ARG A 70 -0.85 4.36 5.84
CA ARG A 70 -1.55 5.12 4.79
C ARG A 70 -0.63 6.12 4.08
N MET A 71 0.24 6.81 4.80
CA MET A 71 1.27 7.68 4.23
C MET A 71 2.21 6.89 3.31
N GLN A 72 2.68 5.73 3.77
CA GLN A 72 3.51 4.81 3.01
C GLN A 72 2.82 4.37 1.71
N ARG A 73 1.54 3.97 1.76
CA ARG A 73 0.75 3.60 0.58
C ARG A 73 0.63 4.76 -0.41
N ASN A 74 0.30 5.95 0.08
CA ASN A 74 0.14 7.13 -0.77
C ASN A 74 1.47 7.51 -1.44
N ALA A 75 2.59 7.47 -0.70
CA ALA A 75 3.91 7.74 -1.25
C ALA A 75 4.30 6.70 -2.32
N LEU A 76 4.11 5.41 -2.07
CA LEU A 76 4.37 4.35 -3.05
C LEU A 76 3.61 4.57 -4.36
N TYR A 77 2.39 5.07 -4.27
CA TYR A 77 1.48 5.11 -5.41
C TYR A 77 1.51 6.44 -6.18
N LEU A 78 1.84 7.58 -5.53
CA LEU A 78 1.66 8.91 -6.11
C LEU A 78 2.95 9.68 -6.36
N THR A 79 4.15 9.16 -6.02
CA THR A 79 5.35 10.00 -6.07
C THR A 79 6.23 9.76 -7.30
N ILE A 80 6.83 10.86 -7.77
CA ILE A 80 7.90 10.89 -8.76
C ILE A 80 9.11 11.58 -8.12
N TYR A 81 10.30 11.06 -8.34
CA TYR A 81 11.54 11.58 -7.76
C TYR A 81 12.40 12.27 -8.80
N LYS A 82 12.98 13.41 -8.43
CA LYS A 82 13.84 14.23 -9.30
C LYS A 82 15.20 14.46 -8.63
N PRO A 83 16.09 13.45 -8.63
CA PRO A 83 17.34 13.51 -7.88
C PRO A 83 18.31 14.60 -8.32
N ALA A 84 18.20 15.07 -9.58
CA ALA A 84 19.05 16.12 -10.12
C ALA A 84 18.58 17.55 -9.74
N GLU A 85 17.36 17.69 -9.21
CA GLU A 85 16.83 18.99 -8.78
C GLU A 85 17.34 19.36 -7.38
N ALA A 86 17.21 20.65 -7.02
CA ALA A 86 17.56 21.12 -5.68
C ALA A 86 16.66 20.48 -4.62
N ARG A 87 17.23 20.16 -3.47
CA ARG A 87 16.47 19.61 -2.33
C ARG A 87 15.54 20.68 -1.77
N PRO A 88 14.32 20.30 -1.37
CA PRO A 88 13.38 21.22 -0.77
C PRO A 88 13.87 21.70 0.61
N SER A 89 13.51 22.93 0.97
CA SER A 89 13.62 23.44 2.33
C SER A 89 12.73 22.64 3.30
N ALA A 90 12.84 22.90 4.59
CA ALA A 90 12.00 22.22 5.59
C ALA A 90 10.50 22.57 5.41
N GLU A 91 10.20 23.77 4.99
CA GLU A 91 8.84 24.28 4.72
C GLU A 91 8.26 23.63 3.46
N GLU A 92 9.03 23.60 2.37
CA GLU A 92 8.62 22.92 1.13
C GLU A 92 8.43 21.42 1.33
N ALA A 93 9.31 20.77 2.11
CA ALA A 93 9.17 19.39 2.47
C ALA A 93 7.89 19.14 3.30
N ALA A 94 7.51 20.03 4.20
CA ALA A 94 6.26 19.93 4.94
C ALA A 94 5.03 20.01 4.01
N ILE A 95 5.08 20.85 2.97
CA ILE A 95 4.04 20.94 1.94
C ILE A 95 3.96 19.63 1.15
N ILE A 96 5.10 19.07 0.73
CA ILE A 96 5.17 17.77 0.03
C ILE A 96 4.54 16.67 0.89
N VAL A 97 4.90 16.61 2.18
CA VAL A 97 4.35 15.62 3.13
C VAL A 97 2.83 15.77 3.28
N ALA A 98 2.32 16.99 3.38
CA ALA A 98 0.88 17.25 3.45
C ALA A 98 0.14 16.77 2.17
N LYS A 99 0.73 16.98 0.99
CA LYS A 99 0.20 16.48 -0.28
C LYS A 99 0.18 14.95 -0.35
N ILE A 100 1.24 14.28 0.13
CA ILE A 100 1.27 12.81 0.23
C ILE A 100 0.14 12.32 1.14
N ARG A 101 -0.07 12.93 2.30
CA ARG A 101 -1.18 12.62 3.19
C ARG A 101 -2.53 12.74 2.47
N ASP A 102 -2.74 13.84 1.75
CA ASP A 102 -4.02 14.13 1.10
C ASP A 102 -4.35 13.18 -0.04
N GLY A 103 -3.34 12.65 -0.74
CA GLY A 103 -3.52 11.63 -1.78
C GLY A 103 -4.33 12.09 -3.00
N LYS A 104 -4.34 13.40 -3.31
CA LYS A 104 -5.23 13.99 -4.33
C LYS A 104 -4.54 14.32 -5.66
N GLU A 105 -3.24 14.26 -5.69
CA GLU A 105 -2.42 14.61 -6.86
C GLU A 105 -1.17 13.73 -6.95
N ILE A 106 -0.54 13.70 -8.12
CA ILE A 106 0.79 13.13 -8.31
C ILE A 106 1.81 14.14 -7.80
N ILE A 107 2.76 13.67 -7.00
CA ILE A 107 3.65 14.50 -6.21
C ILE A 107 5.09 14.34 -6.72
N THR A 108 5.72 15.43 -7.11
CA THR A 108 7.15 15.46 -7.41
C THR A 108 7.94 15.73 -6.14
N ILE A 109 8.95 14.89 -5.90
CA ILE A 109 9.90 15.02 -4.78
C ILE A 109 11.29 15.36 -5.36
N PRO A 110 11.71 16.63 -5.34
CA PRO A 110 12.99 17.05 -5.89
C PRO A 110 14.16 16.69 -4.97
N GLY A 111 15.36 16.49 -5.52
CA GLY A 111 16.60 16.28 -4.81
C GLY A 111 16.79 14.93 -4.13
N TYR A 112 15.89 13.95 -4.36
CA TYR A 112 15.94 12.61 -3.79
C TYR A 112 15.69 11.55 -4.85
N ARG A 113 16.26 10.35 -4.66
CA ARG A 113 16.11 9.21 -5.57
C ARG A 113 14.88 8.36 -5.26
N ASN A 114 14.42 8.35 -4.00
CA ASN A 114 13.37 7.47 -3.51
C ASN A 114 12.81 7.95 -2.16
N PHE A 115 11.78 7.26 -1.66
CA PHE A 115 11.11 7.64 -0.42
C PHE A 115 11.97 7.40 0.83
N ALA A 116 12.84 6.39 0.84
CA ALA A 116 13.72 6.15 1.97
C ALA A 116 14.68 7.33 2.19
N GLU A 117 15.29 7.87 1.12
CA GLU A 117 16.14 9.06 1.23
C GLU A 117 15.37 10.30 1.70
N PHE A 118 14.20 10.57 1.10
CA PHE A 118 13.36 11.69 1.50
C PHE A 118 12.90 11.57 2.96
N SER A 119 12.38 10.42 3.35
CA SER A 119 11.86 10.21 4.69
C SER A 119 12.94 10.17 5.77
N THR A 120 14.15 9.72 5.46
CA THR A 120 15.32 9.84 6.36
C THR A 120 15.62 11.31 6.67
N LYS A 121 15.67 12.15 5.63
CA LYS A 121 16.02 13.57 5.79
C LYS A 121 14.91 14.37 6.46
N HIS A 122 13.66 14.06 6.16
CA HIS A 122 12.49 14.83 6.60
C HIS A 122 11.62 14.08 7.61
N GLN A 123 12.23 13.21 8.42
CA GLN A 123 11.53 12.42 9.43
C GLN A 123 10.69 13.28 10.38
N SER A 124 11.23 14.42 10.84
CA SER A 124 10.51 15.30 11.76
C SER A 124 9.26 15.95 11.14
N GLN A 125 9.31 16.31 9.86
CA GLN A 125 8.17 16.85 9.14
C GLN A 125 7.08 15.78 8.96
N ILE A 126 7.49 14.58 8.54
CA ILE A 126 6.57 13.45 8.37
C ILE A 126 5.95 13.07 9.72
N GLN A 127 6.74 12.94 10.78
CA GLN A 127 6.26 12.59 12.11
C GLN A 127 5.22 13.60 12.63
N ARG A 128 5.50 14.90 12.51
CA ARG A 128 4.53 15.95 12.88
C ARG A 128 3.22 15.84 12.11
N GLU A 129 3.30 15.53 10.81
CA GLU A 129 2.10 15.38 9.98
C GLU A 129 1.30 14.13 10.33
N LEU A 130 1.95 13.01 10.63
CA LEU A 130 1.30 11.78 11.13
C LEU A 130 0.56 12.02 12.44
N GLU A 131 1.19 12.72 13.39
CA GLU A 131 0.58 13.07 14.68
C GLU A 131 -0.58 14.06 14.53
N LYS A 132 -0.44 15.05 13.64
CA LYS A 132 -1.53 15.98 13.31
C LYS A 132 -2.71 15.22 12.68
N TRP A 133 -2.42 14.29 11.78
CA TRP A 133 -3.43 13.45 11.16
C TRP A 133 -4.13 12.56 12.20
N GLN A 134 -3.38 11.95 13.10
CA GLN A 134 -3.93 11.19 14.23
C GLN A 134 -4.87 12.03 15.09
N LYS A 135 -4.47 13.26 15.48
CA LYS A 135 -5.32 14.15 16.26
C LYS A 135 -6.61 14.48 15.53
N GLY A 136 -6.54 14.84 14.25
CA GLY A 136 -7.71 15.19 13.45
C GLY A 136 -8.68 14.04 13.21
N GLU A 137 -8.20 12.89 12.82
CA GLU A 137 -9.05 11.71 12.56
C GLU A 137 -9.31 10.87 13.80
N GLY A 138 -8.30 10.69 14.64
CA GLY A 138 -8.37 9.82 15.80
C GLY A 138 -9.24 10.38 16.91
N ILE A 139 -8.99 11.62 17.34
CA ILE A 139 -9.72 12.24 18.46
C ILE A 139 -11.04 12.83 17.99
N LEU A 140 -10.99 13.73 16.99
CA LEU A 140 -12.16 14.52 16.61
C LEU A 140 -13.25 13.70 15.92
N LYS A 141 -12.89 12.66 15.17
CA LYS A 141 -13.82 11.81 14.42
C LYS A 141 -14.04 10.45 15.04
N ALA A 142 -13.35 10.11 16.15
CA ALA A 142 -13.37 8.78 16.77
C ALA A 142 -13.21 7.61 15.78
N SER A 143 -12.61 7.87 14.63
CA SER A 143 -12.55 6.91 13.50
C SER A 143 -11.69 5.68 13.80
N TRP A 144 -10.85 5.75 14.84
CA TRP A 144 -10.02 4.63 15.27
C TRP A 144 -10.81 3.53 16.01
N VAL A 145 -11.93 3.87 16.61
CA VAL A 145 -12.80 2.90 17.30
C VAL A 145 -13.74 2.19 16.33
N ILE A 146 -14.05 2.83 15.20
CA ILE A 146 -14.97 2.26 14.21
C ILE A 146 -14.37 0.98 13.62
N GLY A 147 -15.10 -0.14 13.74
CA GLY A 147 -14.68 -1.45 13.26
C GLY A 147 -13.77 -2.25 14.20
N LEU A 148 -13.39 -1.70 15.37
CA LEU A 148 -12.73 -2.49 16.41
C LEU A 148 -13.76 -3.34 17.14
N LYS A 149 -13.73 -4.65 16.92
CA LYS A 149 -14.59 -5.62 17.62
C LYS A 149 -13.92 -6.18 18.89
N GLY A 150 -12.62 -5.91 19.09
CA GLY A 150 -11.83 -6.50 20.18
C GLY A 150 -11.56 -8.01 20.04
N GLU A 151 -11.92 -8.57 18.90
CA GLU A 151 -11.80 -9.99 18.59
C GLU A 151 -10.49 -10.27 17.88
N SER A 152 -9.58 -10.98 18.54
CA SER A 152 -8.31 -11.41 17.94
C SER A 152 -8.41 -12.74 17.18
N THR A 153 -9.60 -13.34 17.16
CA THR A 153 -9.90 -14.61 16.47
C THR A 153 -11.27 -14.53 15.82
N VAL A 154 -11.45 -15.23 14.71
CA VAL A 154 -12.74 -15.39 13.99
C VAL A 154 -12.94 -16.85 13.61
N GLY A 155 -14.11 -17.21 13.10
CA GLY A 155 -14.35 -18.55 12.57
C GLY A 155 -13.40 -18.86 11.40
N ALA A 156 -12.96 -20.12 11.30
CA ALA A 156 -12.04 -20.54 10.22
C ALA A 156 -12.61 -20.25 8.82
N SER A 157 -13.92 -20.47 8.62
CA SER A 157 -14.58 -20.15 7.36
C SER A 157 -14.62 -18.64 7.09
N GLU A 158 -14.80 -17.82 8.13
CA GLU A 158 -14.77 -16.37 8.01
C GLU A 158 -13.38 -15.88 7.61
N LEU A 159 -12.33 -16.36 8.29
CA LEU A 159 -10.95 -16.00 7.95
C LEU A 159 -10.60 -16.43 6.52
N LYS A 160 -11.09 -17.59 6.08
CA LYS A 160 -10.91 -18.03 4.69
C LYS A 160 -11.52 -17.05 3.69
N ILE A 161 -12.77 -16.63 3.90
CA ILE A 161 -13.45 -15.66 3.04
C ILE A 161 -12.65 -14.36 3.00
N MET A 162 -12.21 -13.85 4.16
CA MET A 162 -11.39 -12.63 4.23
C MET A 162 -10.09 -12.75 3.44
N MET A 163 -9.44 -13.91 3.45
CA MET A 163 -8.20 -14.14 2.70
C MET A 163 -8.43 -14.29 1.20
N ASP A 164 -9.53 -14.93 0.79
CA ASP A 164 -9.92 -15.03 -0.62
C ASP A 164 -10.26 -13.64 -1.21
N GLU A 165 -10.98 -12.82 -0.48
CA GLU A 165 -11.28 -11.43 -0.85
C GLU A 165 -10.00 -10.57 -0.91
N LEU A 166 -9.11 -10.74 0.05
CA LEU A 166 -7.83 -10.05 0.06
C LEU A 166 -6.97 -10.45 -1.15
N TYR A 167 -6.93 -11.75 -1.47
CA TYR A 167 -6.21 -12.24 -2.64
C TYR A 167 -6.77 -11.63 -3.93
N LYS A 168 -8.09 -11.60 -4.06
CA LYS A 168 -8.74 -10.93 -5.20
C LYS A 168 -8.32 -9.46 -5.27
N TYR A 169 -8.44 -8.74 -4.17
CA TYR A 169 -8.13 -7.31 -4.11
C TYR A 169 -6.66 -6.99 -4.43
N VAL A 170 -5.71 -7.78 -3.91
CA VAL A 170 -4.27 -7.52 -4.08
C VAL A 170 -3.74 -8.08 -5.39
N VAL A 171 -4.15 -9.31 -5.77
CA VAL A 171 -3.52 -10.02 -6.90
C VAL A 171 -4.29 -9.85 -8.19
N VAL A 172 -5.62 -9.96 -8.14
CA VAL A 172 -6.46 -9.86 -9.34
C VAL A 172 -6.72 -8.41 -9.70
N ASP A 173 -7.09 -7.59 -8.71
CA ASP A 173 -7.41 -6.18 -8.92
C ASP A 173 -6.17 -5.26 -8.83
N GLY A 174 -5.00 -5.77 -8.38
CA GLY A 174 -3.71 -5.08 -8.37
C GLY A 174 -3.55 -3.98 -7.34
N ASN A 175 -4.32 -4.01 -6.27
CA ASN A 175 -4.32 -2.96 -5.27
C ASN A 175 -3.29 -3.20 -4.14
N ILE A 176 -2.84 -2.13 -3.51
CA ILE A 176 -2.15 -2.18 -2.22
C ILE A 176 -3.22 -2.21 -1.13
N ALA A 177 -3.32 -3.31 -0.39
CA ALA A 177 -4.32 -3.45 0.65
C ALA A 177 -3.85 -2.80 1.96
N TYR A 178 -4.65 -1.87 2.49
CA TYR A 178 -4.53 -1.41 3.86
C TYR A 178 -5.35 -2.31 4.76
N GLN A 179 -4.71 -2.92 5.75
CA GLN A 179 -5.40 -3.73 6.74
C GLN A 179 -5.21 -3.17 8.15
N LYS A 180 -6.30 -3.18 8.91
CA LYS A 180 -6.31 -2.98 10.34
C LYS A 180 -6.23 -4.35 11.02
N LEU A 181 -5.37 -4.49 12.00
CA LEU A 181 -5.20 -5.70 12.77
C LEU A 181 -5.95 -5.59 14.09
N GLN A 182 -6.92 -6.46 14.31
CA GLN A 182 -7.62 -6.56 15.59
C GLN A 182 -6.80 -7.43 16.54
N ILE A 183 -6.40 -6.82 17.63
CA ILE A 183 -5.64 -7.43 18.72
C ILE A 183 -6.54 -7.45 19.94
N LYS A 184 -6.31 -8.34 20.88
CA LYS A 184 -7.13 -8.44 22.08
C LYS A 184 -7.21 -7.10 22.83
N GLY A 185 -8.41 -6.71 23.19
CA GLY A 185 -8.70 -5.45 23.88
C GLY A 185 -8.86 -4.28 22.91
N ILE A 186 -8.40 -3.09 23.31
CA ILE A 186 -8.47 -1.86 22.53
C ILE A 186 -7.21 -1.62 21.67
N THR A 187 -6.25 -2.53 21.72
CA THR A 187 -5.02 -2.43 20.93
C THR A 187 -5.32 -2.78 19.48
N ALA A 188 -4.80 -1.99 18.58
CA ALA A 188 -4.89 -2.25 17.15
C ALA A 188 -3.61 -1.82 16.46
N HIS A 189 -3.32 -2.45 15.34
CA HIS A 189 -2.19 -2.12 14.48
C HIS A 189 -2.64 -1.98 13.03
N ALA A 190 -1.77 -1.54 12.15
CA ALA A 190 -2.05 -1.53 10.72
C ALA A 190 -0.78 -1.84 9.91
N TRP A 191 -1.00 -2.50 8.80
CA TRP A 191 0.00 -2.80 7.80
C TRP A 191 -0.53 -2.65 6.37
N LEU A 192 0.37 -2.84 5.40
CA LEU A 192 0.01 -2.93 3.98
C LEU A 192 0.31 -4.33 3.48
N VAL A 193 -0.63 -4.94 2.76
CA VAL A 193 -0.36 -6.15 1.96
C VAL A 193 -0.10 -5.70 0.53
N VAL A 194 1.11 -5.97 0.05
CA VAL A 194 1.57 -5.51 -1.27
C VAL A 194 1.65 -6.62 -2.31
N ASN A 195 1.66 -7.87 -1.87
CA ASN A 195 1.59 -9.04 -2.73
C ASN A 195 1.04 -10.25 -1.97
N MET A 196 0.48 -11.20 -2.70
CA MET A 196 0.08 -12.50 -2.17
C MET A 196 0.40 -13.60 -3.17
N LYS A 197 0.73 -14.78 -2.66
CA LYS A 197 0.91 -16.00 -3.48
C LYS A 197 0.07 -17.12 -2.90
N LYS A 198 -0.58 -17.91 -3.76
CA LYS A 198 -1.17 -19.17 -3.34
C LYS A 198 -0.07 -20.16 -2.95
N ASN A 199 -0.27 -20.86 -1.85
CA ASN A 199 0.54 -22.01 -1.45
C ASN A 199 -0.34 -23.28 -1.43
N ASN A 200 0.20 -24.40 -0.96
CA ASN A 200 -0.50 -25.68 -1.04
C ASN A 200 -1.84 -25.71 -0.28
N ASN A 201 -1.99 -24.89 0.76
CA ASN A 201 -3.18 -24.91 1.63
C ASN A 201 -3.55 -23.50 2.14
N GLY A 202 -3.40 -22.48 1.31
CA GLY A 202 -3.73 -21.11 1.68
C GLY A 202 -2.94 -20.06 0.90
N TYR A 203 -2.38 -19.09 1.63
CA TYR A 203 -1.73 -17.93 1.04
C TYR A 203 -0.49 -17.48 1.82
N ASP A 204 0.52 -17.03 1.09
CA ASP A 204 1.64 -16.26 1.63
C ASP A 204 1.38 -14.78 1.35
N LEU A 205 1.30 -13.95 2.40
CA LEU A 205 1.06 -12.52 2.35
C LEU A 205 2.39 -11.78 2.47
N GLN A 206 2.74 -10.94 1.50
CA GLN A 206 3.88 -10.03 1.58
C GLN A 206 3.43 -8.70 2.17
N VAL A 207 3.97 -8.34 3.32
CA VAL A 207 3.47 -7.25 4.16
C VAL A 207 4.53 -6.20 4.43
N ILE A 208 4.16 -4.92 4.35
CA ILE A 208 4.93 -3.80 4.91
C ILE A 208 4.31 -3.44 6.26
N ASP A 209 5.04 -3.72 7.32
CA ASP A 209 4.64 -3.41 8.69
C ASP A 209 5.27 -2.08 9.13
N SER A 210 4.47 -1.14 9.62
CA SER A 210 4.95 0.16 10.09
C SER A 210 5.93 0.09 11.27
N ASN A 211 5.98 -1.03 11.99
CA ASN A 211 6.99 -1.29 13.02
C ASN A 211 8.33 -1.77 12.44
N PHE A 212 8.32 -2.25 11.19
CA PHE A 212 9.50 -2.75 10.47
C PHE A 212 9.50 -2.28 9.02
N PRO A 213 9.49 -0.97 8.76
CA PRO A 213 9.22 -0.43 7.43
C PRO A 213 10.36 -0.66 6.42
N SER A 214 11.54 -1.06 6.86
CA SER A 214 12.72 -1.21 6.00
C SER A 214 12.76 -2.52 5.20
N TRP A 215 11.81 -3.44 5.43
CA TRP A 215 11.70 -4.69 4.67
C TRP A 215 10.27 -5.23 4.69
N THR A 216 9.95 -6.08 3.73
CA THR A 216 8.70 -6.83 3.72
C THR A 216 8.81 -8.09 4.55
N LYS A 217 7.72 -8.43 5.26
CA LYS A 217 7.57 -9.70 5.98
C LYS A 217 6.61 -10.61 5.22
N ILE A 218 6.78 -11.92 5.40
CA ILE A 218 5.85 -12.92 4.90
C ILE A 218 5.04 -13.47 6.07
N TYR A 219 3.72 -13.32 6.00
CA TYR A 219 2.77 -13.99 6.87
C TYR A 219 2.09 -15.11 6.10
N LYS A 220 2.00 -16.29 6.73
CA LYS A 220 1.38 -17.47 6.11
C LYS A 220 -0.02 -17.65 6.66
N TYR A 221 -0.98 -17.72 5.76
CA TYR A 221 -2.32 -18.23 6.05
C TYR A 221 -2.41 -19.68 5.60
N THR A 222 -2.94 -20.53 6.47
CA THR A 222 -3.28 -21.92 6.18
C THR A 222 -4.77 -22.10 6.44
N GLU A 223 -5.48 -22.79 5.56
CA GLU A 223 -6.91 -23.07 5.72
C GLU A 223 -7.16 -23.81 7.05
N GLY A 224 -8.20 -23.40 7.75
CA GLY A 224 -8.49 -23.84 9.11
C GLY A 224 -7.97 -22.93 10.22
N MET A 225 -7.10 -21.96 9.92
CA MET A 225 -6.70 -20.94 10.90
C MET A 225 -7.89 -20.07 11.30
N THR A 226 -7.86 -19.62 12.56
CA THR A 226 -8.86 -18.70 13.16
C THR A 226 -8.27 -17.33 13.50
N SER A 227 -6.94 -17.19 13.41
CA SER A 227 -6.18 -15.97 13.63
C SER A 227 -4.79 -16.10 13.02
N PHE A 228 -4.11 -14.97 12.86
CA PHE A 228 -2.67 -14.94 12.72
C PHE A 228 -2.02 -14.79 14.11
N ASN A 229 -0.72 -15.03 14.21
CA ASN A 229 0.05 -14.81 15.43
C ASN A 229 1.24 -13.87 15.14
N HIS A 230 1.48 -12.95 16.05
CA HIS A 230 2.63 -12.07 16.03
C HIS A 230 3.37 -12.18 17.37
N ASP A 231 4.69 -12.29 17.33
CA ASP A 231 5.54 -12.51 18.52
C ASP A 231 5.33 -11.45 19.61
N TYR A 232 4.95 -10.22 19.22
CA TYR A 232 4.80 -9.10 20.14
C TYR A 232 3.37 -8.93 20.67
N TYR A 233 2.32 -9.06 19.82
CA TYR A 233 0.92 -8.82 20.27
C TYR A 233 0.11 -10.09 20.44
N GLY A 234 0.66 -11.26 20.14
CA GLY A 234 -0.07 -12.52 20.14
C GLY A 234 -1.04 -12.66 18.95
N ASN A 235 -2.20 -13.25 19.19
CA ASN A 235 -3.19 -13.48 18.15
C ASN A 235 -3.81 -12.19 17.63
N PHE A 236 -4.03 -12.13 16.33
CA PHE A 236 -4.72 -11.01 15.68
C PHE A 236 -5.48 -11.45 14.43
N THR A 237 -6.46 -10.66 14.04
CA THR A 237 -7.22 -10.83 12.81
C THR A 237 -7.07 -9.59 11.92
N PRO A 238 -6.64 -9.73 10.65
CA PRO A 238 -6.48 -8.60 9.74
C PRO A 238 -7.78 -8.32 8.99
N TYR A 239 -8.25 -7.08 8.98
CA TYR A 239 -9.43 -6.63 8.26
C TYR A 239 -9.02 -5.68 7.13
N LEU A 240 -9.55 -5.93 5.93
CA LEU A 240 -9.39 -5.01 4.79
C LEU A 240 -10.25 -3.76 5.03
N GLU A 241 -9.60 -2.61 5.03
CA GLU A 241 -10.27 -1.33 5.23
C GLU A 241 -9.86 -0.28 4.20
N ARG A 242 -10.66 0.79 4.10
CA ARG A 242 -10.37 1.99 3.30
C ARG A 242 -10.08 1.70 1.82
N THR A 243 -10.77 0.73 1.26
CA THR A 243 -10.66 0.37 -0.17
C THR A 243 -11.00 1.55 -1.07
N GLY A 244 -11.99 2.37 -0.72
CA GLY A 244 -12.33 3.60 -1.43
C GLY A 244 -11.25 4.68 -1.41
N GLU A 245 -10.28 4.64 -0.49
CA GLU A 245 -9.10 5.51 -0.57
C GLU A 245 -8.16 5.04 -1.68
N MET A 246 -7.93 3.72 -1.80
CA MET A 246 -7.10 3.17 -2.87
C MET A 246 -7.71 3.43 -4.25
N GLU A 247 -9.03 3.31 -4.37
CA GLU A 247 -9.74 3.66 -5.59
C GLU A 247 -9.53 5.13 -5.98
N LYS A 248 -9.59 6.07 -5.03
CA LYS A 248 -9.30 7.49 -5.29
C LYS A 248 -7.86 7.72 -5.75
N LEU A 249 -6.88 7.01 -5.16
CA LEU A 249 -5.49 7.06 -5.62
C LEU A 249 -5.37 6.55 -7.05
N ALA A 250 -6.00 5.42 -7.37
CA ALA A 250 -6.02 4.85 -8.72
C ALA A 250 -6.66 5.81 -9.74
N LEU A 251 -7.78 6.44 -9.38
CA LEU A 251 -8.43 7.46 -10.23
C LEU A 251 -7.55 8.69 -10.42
N THR A 252 -6.78 9.10 -9.40
CA THR A 252 -5.82 10.21 -9.52
C THR A 252 -4.72 9.90 -10.53
N VAL A 253 -4.18 8.69 -10.49
CA VAL A 253 -3.20 8.21 -11.48
C VAL A 253 -3.82 8.09 -12.86
N LEU A 254 -4.97 7.45 -12.97
CA LEU A 254 -5.68 7.25 -14.24
C LEU A 254 -5.97 8.59 -14.93
N LYS A 255 -6.47 9.58 -14.19
CA LYS A 255 -6.74 10.94 -14.70
C LYS A 255 -5.51 11.57 -15.34
N LYS A 256 -4.31 11.29 -14.84
CA LYS A 256 -3.07 11.84 -15.34
C LYS A 256 -2.47 11.02 -16.46
N CYS A 257 -2.48 9.70 -16.32
CA CYS A 257 -1.78 8.78 -17.21
C CYS A 257 -2.64 8.32 -18.39
N ASN A 258 -3.96 8.26 -18.24
CA ASN A 258 -4.90 7.89 -19.28
C ASN A 258 -6.22 8.68 -19.14
N PRO A 259 -6.21 9.98 -19.50
CA PRO A 259 -7.36 10.87 -19.34
C PRO A 259 -8.61 10.39 -20.09
N ASP A 260 -8.46 9.76 -21.24
CA ASP A 260 -9.61 9.26 -22.03
C ASP A 260 -10.32 8.11 -21.30
N GLU A 261 -9.56 7.19 -20.75
CA GLU A 261 -10.12 6.10 -19.93
C GLU A 261 -10.77 6.63 -18.67
N TYR A 262 -10.15 7.62 -18.01
CA TYR A 262 -10.73 8.28 -16.84
C TYR A 262 -12.10 8.88 -17.15
N GLU A 263 -12.23 9.65 -18.22
CA GLU A 263 -13.53 10.24 -18.61
C GLU A 263 -14.56 9.17 -19.02
N SER A 264 -14.11 8.09 -19.67
CA SER A 264 -14.97 6.94 -19.98
C SER A 264 -15.53 6.28 -18.72
N ARG A 265 -14.68 6.01 -17.73
CA ARG A 265 -15.11 5.43 -16.44
C ARG A 265 -16.06 6.36 -15.69
N LYS A 266 -15.76 7.64 -15.65
CA LYS A 266 -16.61 8.67 -15.01
C LYS A 266 -17.99 8.76 -15.67
N LYS A 267 -18.07 8.69 -16.98
CA LYS A 267 -19.33 8.68 -17.73
C LYS A 267 -20.16 7.42 -17.41
N LYS A 268 -19.51 6.26 -17.35
CA LYS A 268 -20.20 5.00 -16.98
C LYS A 268 -20.73 5.04 -15.55
N ALA A 269 -19.94 5.55 -14.60
CA ALA A 269 -20.37 5.68 -13.20
C ALA A 269 -21.61 6.58 -13.06
N ARG A 270 -21.61 7.75 -13.73
CA ARG A 270 -22.78 8.64 -13.74
C ARG A 270 -24.04 7.98 -14.34
N ALA A 271 -23.88 7.25 -15.44
CA ALA A 271 -25.00 6.56 -16.07
C ALA A 271 -25.62 5.45 -15.18
N ILE A 272 -24.79 4.80 -14.35
CA ILE A 272 -25.26 3.82 -13.36
C ILE A 272 -26.03 4.54 -12.24
N GLU A 273 -25.45 5.61 -11.68
CA GLU A 273 -26.09 6.41 -10.62
C GLU A 273 -27.45 6.99 -11.06
N GLU A 274 -27.56 7.50 -12.28
CA GLU A 274 -28.81 8.00 -12.86
C GLU A 274 -29.88 6.89 -12.96
N LYS A 275 -29.47 5.68 -13.39
CA LYS A 275 -30.37 4.52 -13.46
C LYS A 275 -30.86 4.09 -12.07
N GLU A 276 -29.96 4.04 -11.09
CA GLU A 276 -30.31 3.66 -9.71
C GLU A 276 -31.24 4.69 -9.07
N ASN A 277 -30.99 5.99 -9.27
CA ASN A 277 -31.84 7.06 -8.77
C ASN A 277 -33.24 7.03 -9.41
N LYS A 278 -33.33 6.73 -10.72
CA LYS A 278 -34.59 6.54 -11.41
C LYS A 278 -35.37 5.37 -10.83
N ALA A 279 -34.75 4.21 -10.66
CA ALA A 279 -35.38 3.03 -10.08
C ALA A 279 -35.87 3.25 -8.64
N ARG A 280 -35.08 3.99 -7.81
CA ARG A 280 -35.52 4.36 -6.45
C ARG A 280 -36.75 5.26 -6.46
N ASN A 281 -36.81 6.23 -7.36
CA ASN A 281 -37.94 7.15 -7.46
C ASN A 281 -39.22 6.42 -7.96
N GLU A 282 -39.10 5.47 -8.87
CA GLU A 282 -40.20 4.64 -9.33
C GLU A 282 -40.74 3.75 -8.21
N ASN A 283 -39.87 3.15 -7.38
CA ASN A 283 -40.31 2.33 -6.23
C ASN A 283 -40.92 3.13 -5.06
N ASN A 284 -40.65 4.42 -4.96
CA ASN A 284 -41.20 5.28 -3.90
C ASN A 284 -42.55 5.93 -4.30
N ASN A 285 -42.96 5.86 -5.58
CA ASN A 285 -44.18 6.45 -6.11
C ASN A 285 -45.26 5.40 -6.49
N GLY A 286 -45.00 4.12 -6.24
CA GLY A 286 -45.96 3.01 -6.40
C GLY A 286 -46.35 2.42 -5.06
#